data_a5369b9bebcb3d90b7deb272df4cf312
#
_entry.id   a5369b9bebcb3d90b7deb272df4cf312
#
_cell.length_a   1.000
_cell.length_b   1.000
_cell.length_c   1.000
_cell.angle_alpha   90.00
_cell.angle_beta   90.00
_cell.angle_gamma   90.00
#
_symmetry.space_group_name_H-M   'P 1'
#
loop_
_entity.id
_entity.type
_entity.pdbx_description
1 polymer ?
#
loop_
_entity_poly.entity_id
_entity_poly.type
_entity_poly.pdbx_seq_one_letter_code
_entity_poly.pdbx_strand_id
1 'polypeptide(L)'
;MSTSFASPAVAAPPRPAVGATRRTRVLIGTDTYPPDVNGAAYFTARLARGLAARGARVHVVCPSPEGAPYTAERGGVVEHRLRSVSSLVHDSVRLAVPLGVRGHLDRLLDRVRPDAVHIQNHFLVGRMLAAAAHARGVPVVATNHFMPENLFDYVHVPAPLRPHAARLAWWDLGAVLSRAEHVTTPTPAAARLLVDQGFTRPVEPVSCGIDLDRFSPLDGGAATRRRLRARLGVPDHRTVLFVGRLDEEKRVDELVRAVALTDGVQLVLAGHGAHRARLEELAAEVGAADRVVFLGFVPHADLPDVYRCADVWAIAGTAELQSIATLEAMASGLPVVAADAMALPHLVEEGGNGYLYPPGSPGALAARVESVVADEGRRLGMGARSRDMAELHRLEDSLERFERIYREASAGAGAGAGAGATRSGR
;
A
#
# COMPACT_ATOMS: atom_id res chain seq x y z
N MET A 1 -57.33 -29.34 58.40
CA MET A 1 -55.99 -29.41 57.79
C MET A 1 -56.20 -29.22 56.30
N SER A 2 -56.04 -27.98 55.81
CA SER A 2 -56.15 -27.65 54.40
C SER A 2 -54.78 -27.46 53.83
N THR A 3 -54.34 -28.30 52.92
CA THR A 3 -53.12 -28.22 52.19
C THR A 3 -53.33 -27.46 50.88
N SER A 4 -52.84 -26.24 50.83
CA SER A 4 -52.82 -25.41 49.62
C SER A 4 -51.64 -25.86 48.69
N PHE A 5 -51.95 -26.31 47.49
CA PHE A 5 -50.98 -26.57 46.42
C PHE A 5 -50.72 -25.28 45.68
N ALA A 6 -49.50 -24.80 45.82
CA ALA A 6 -48.97 -23.67 45.00
C ALA A 6 -48.59 -24.19 43.59
N SER A 7 -49.19 -23.60 42.58
CA SER A 7 -48.87 -23.85 41.16
C SER A 7 -47.46 -23.34 40.80
N PRO A 8 -46.62 -24.07 40.03
CA PRO A 8 -45.30 -23.59 39.66
C PRO A 8 -45.44 -22.46 38.65
N ALA A 9 -44.75 -21.35 38.89
CA ALA A 9 -44.61 -20.23 37.97
C ALA A 9 -43.90 -20.67 36.69
N VAL A 10 -44.59 -20.53 35.54
CA VAL A 10 -44.00 -20.73 34.20
C VAL A 10 -43.00 -19.61 33.96
N ALA A 11 -41.74 -20.00 33.86
CA ALA A 11 -40.63 -19.07 33.51
C ALA A 11 -40.89 -18.52 32.09
N ALA A 12 -40.86 -17.20 31.96
CA ALA A 12 -40.94 -16.53 30.67
C ALA A 12 -39.76 -16.95 29.76
N PRO A 13 -39.99 -17.12 28.45
CA PRO A 13 -38.91 -17.49 27.53
C PRO A 13 -37.82 -16.40 27.51
N PRO A 14 -36.56 -16.79 27.38
CA PRO A 14 -35.45 -15.82 27.35
C PRO A 14 -35.65 -14.84 26.17
N ARG A 15 -35.54 -13.56 26.47
CA ARG A 15 -35.53 -12.50 25.45
C ARG A 15 -34.47 -12.83 24.42
N PRO A 16 -34.75 -12.71 23.08
CA PRO A 16 -33.75 -12.92 22.06
C PRO A 16 -32.64 -11.93 22.30
N ALA A 17 -31.39 -12.40 22.25
CA ALA A 17 -30.18 -11.61 22.38
C ALA A 17 -30.25 -10.45 21.40
N VAL A 18 -30.02 -9.24 21.90
CA VAL A 18 -29.93 -7.98 21.14
C VAL A 18 -28.99 -8.20 19.96
N GLY A 19 -29.54 -8.01 18.77
CA GLY A 19 -29.02 -8.24 17.43
C GLY A 19 -27.54 -8.50 17.30
N ALA A 20 -27.21 -9.69 16.80
CA ALA A 20 -25.92 -9.92 16.15
C ALA A 20 -25.77 -8.87 15.05
N THR A 21 -24.85 -7.91 15.25
CA THR A 21 -24.56 -6.89 14.26
C THR A 21 -24.19 -7.60 12.96
N ARG A 22 -24.98 -7.38 11.91
CA ARG A 22 -24.78 -8.01 10.60
C ARG A 22 -23.34 -7.74 10.16
N ARG A 23 -22.55 -8.80 9.93
CA ARG A 23 -21.18 -8.69 9.47
C ARG A 23 -21.14 -7.94 8.14
N THR A 24 -20.34 -6.88 8.06
CA THR A 24 -20.13 -6.12 6.83
C THR A 24 -19.54 -7.04 5.75
N ARG A 25 -20.09 -6.98 4.54
CA ARG A 25 -19.61 -7.71 3.36
C ARG A 25 -18.97 -6.73 2.41
N VAL A 26 -17.69 -6.93 2.10
CA VAL A 26 -16.94 -6.08 1.20
C VAL A 26 -16.40 -6.90 0.03
N LEU A 27 -16.60 -6.40 -1.18
CA LEU A 27 -15.98 -6.94 -2.39
C LEU A 27 -14.92 -5.95 -2.88
N ILE A 28 -13.65 -6.35 -2.79
CA ILE A 28 -12.50 -5.54 -3.24
C ILE A 28 -12.12 -5.96 -4.65
N GLY A 29 -12.00 -4.99 -5.57
CA GLY A 29 -11.52 -5.18 -6.93
C GLY A 29 -10.15 -4.56 -7.14
N THR A 30 -9.21 -5.33 -7.67
CA THR A 30 -7.85 -4.87 -7.92
C THR A 30 -7.25 -5.55 -9.14
N ASP A 31 -6.38 -4.84 -9.87
CA ASP A 31 -5.64 -5.41 -11.00
C ASP A 31 -4.26 -5.97 -10.58
N THR A 32 -3.83 -5.72 -9.32
CA THR A 32 -2.62 -6.30 -8.73
C THR A 32 -2.91 -6.83 -7.32
N TYR A 33 -2.48 -8.06 -7.03
CA TYR A 33 -2.69 -8.71 -5.73
C TYR A 33 -1.60 -9.80 -5.54
N PRO A 34 -1.18 -10.13 -4.32
CA PRO A 34 -0.15 -11.15 -4.13
C PRO A 34 -0.38 -12.41 -4.98
N PRO A 35 0.69 -12.94 -5.64
CA PRO A 35 2.11 -12.71 -5.35
C PRO A 35 2.75 -11.46 -5.99
N ASP A 36 2.00 -10.57 -6.66
CA ASP A 36 2.56 -9.36 -7.24
C ASP A 36 3.24 -8.50 -6.16
N VAL A 37 4.44 -7.99 -6.46
CA VAL A 37 5.27 -7.23 -5.53
C VAL A 37 5.18 -5.74 -5.85
N ASN A 38 4.17 -5.07 -5.30
CA ASN A 38 4.03 -3.61 -5.37
C ASN A 38 3.19 -3.09 -4.18
N GLY A 39 3.25 -1.78 -3.93
CA GLY A 39 2.59 -1.15 -2.79
C GLY A 39 1.07 -1.35 -2.76
N ALA A 40 0.40 -1.25 -3.91
CA ALA A 40 -1.05 -1.43 -4.02
C ALA A 40 -1.48 -2.87 -3.69
N ALA A 41 -0.73 -3.88 -4.18
CA ALA A 41 -0.98 -5.29 -3.89
C ALA A 41 -0.81 -5.59 -2.39
N TYR A 42 0.27 -5.09 -1.77
CA TYR A 42 0.51 -5.25 -0.33
C TYR A 42 -0.54 -4.55 0.52
N PHE A 43 -0.88 -3.31 0.18
CA PHE A 43 -1.95 -2.58 0.86
C PHE A 43 -3.28 -3.33 0.78
N THR A 44 -3.69 -3.75 -0.43
CA THR A 44 -4.95 -4.44 -0.66
C THR A 44 -5.04 -5.74 0.15
N ALA A 45 -3.97 -6.54 0.15
CA ALA A 45 -3.92 -7.79 0.90
C ALA A 45 -3.97 -7.56 2.42
N ARG A 46 -3.28 -6.53 2.92
CA ARG A 46 -3.27 -6.16 4.33
C ARG A 46 -4.63 -5.62 4.77
N LEU A 47 -5.24 -4.74 3.99
CA LEU A 47 -6.59 -4.24 4.22
C LEU A 47 -7.60 -5.40 4.27
N ALA A 48 -7.58 -6.29 3.26
CA ALA A 48 -8.51 -7.41 3.18
C ALA A 48 -8.41 -8.35 4.39
N ARG A 49 -7.17 -8.73 4.77
CA ARG A 49 -6.92 -9.61 5.93
C ARG A 49 -7.27 -8.93 7.25
N GLY A 50 -6.92 -7.64 7.40
CA GLY A 50 -7.24 -6.86 8.59
C GLY A 50 -8.75 -6.74 8.81
N LEU A 51 -9.51 -6.43 7.77
CA LEU A 51 -10.98 -6.39 7.82
C LEU A 51 -11.58 -7.77 8.14
N ALA A 52 -11.05 -8.84 7.55
CA ALA A 52 -11.51 -10.21 7.83
C ALA A 52 -11.24 -10.61 9.28
N ALA A 53 -10.05 -10.30 9.83
CA ALA A 53 -9.70 -10.52 11.22
C ALA A 53 -10.62 -9.75 12.20
N ARG A 54 -11.16 -8.59 11.79
CA ARG A 54 -12.12 -7.78 12.53
C ARG A 54 -13.59 -8.24 12.33
N GLY A 55 -13.80 -9.34 11.60
CA GLY A 55 -15.09 -10.00 11.47
C GLY A 55 -15.91 -9.64 10.22
N ALA A 56 -15.36 -8.83 9.29
CA ALA A 56 -16.00 -8.60 8.00
C ALA A 56 -15.93 -9.86 7.11
N ARG A 57 -16.88 -10.01 6.20
CA ARG A 57 -16.79 -10.99 5.09
C ARG A 57 -16.14 -10.31 3.90
N VAL A 58 -14.89 -10.66 3.63
CA VAL A 58 -14.10 -10.01 2.59
C VAL A 58 -13.90 -10.94 1.41
N HIS A 59 -14.28 -10.45 0.24
CA HIS A 59 -14.00 -11.06 -1.06
C HIS A 59 -13.07 -10.15 -1.85
N VAL A 60 -12.09 -10.73 -2.53
CA VAL A 60 -11.18 -10.01 -3.44
C VAL A 60 -11.34 -10.59 -4.84
N VAL A 61 -11.51 -9.75 -5.84
CA VAL A 61 -11.47 -10.15 -7.26
C VAL A 61 -10.24 -9.53 -7.93
N CYS A 62 -9.40 -10.38 -8.54
CA CYS A 62 -8.10 -9.98 -9.09
C CYS A 62 -7.63 -10.97 -10.18
N PRO A 63 -6.61 -10.64 -10.99
CA PRO A 63 -6.01 -11.55 -11.96
C PRO A 63 -5.43 -12.80 -11.30
N SER A 64 -5.48 -13.94 -11.99
CA SER A 64 -4.84 -15.18 -11.55
C SER A 64 -3.33 -15.14 -11.78
N PRO A 65 -2.49 -15.50 -10.80
CA PRO A 65 -1.05 -15.63 -11.02
C PRO A 65 -0.69 -16.83 -11.91
N GLU A 66 -1.60 -17.82 -12.02
CA GLU A 66 -1.40 -19.06 -12.77
C GLU A 66 -2.02 -19.00 -14.18
N GLY A 67 -2.71 -17.91 -14.53
CA GLY A 67 -3.41 -17.74 -15.79
C GLY A 67 -4.83 -18.30 -15.79
N ALA A 68 -5.07 -19.52 -15.29
CA ALA A 68 -6.39 -20.10 -15.16
C ALA A 68 -7.21 -19.46 -14.01
N PRO A 69 -8.55 -19.32 -14.16
CA PRO A 69 -9.38 -18.78 -13.09
C PRO A 69 -9.59 -19.82 -11.98
N TYR A 70 -9.62 -19.36 -10.72
CA TYR A 70 -9.95 -20.19 -9.57
C TYR A 70 -10.51 -19.35 -8.42
N THR A 71 -11.05 -20.02 -7.40
CA THR A 71 -11.43 -19.40 -6.12
C THR A 71 -10.70 -20.12 -5.00
N ALA A 72 -10.13 -19.35 -4.06
CA ALA A 72 -9.44 -19.87 -2.89
C ALA A 72 -9.78 -19.02 -1.67
N GLU A 73 -9.66 -19.60 -0.47
CA GLU A 73 -9.75 -18.86 0.79
C GLU A 73 -8.38 -18.85 1.47
N ARG A 74 -7.89 -17.65 1.81
CA ARG A 74 -6.59 -17.45 2.44
C ARG A 74 -6.68 -16.35 3.49
N GLY A 75 -6.35 -16.66 4.74
CA GLY A 75 -6.38 -15.68 5.84
C GLY A 75 -7.76 -15.05 6.07
N GLY A 76 -8.86 -15.83 5.91
CA GLY A 76 -10.23 -15.36 6.05
C GLY A 76 -10.75 -14.52 4.88
N VAL A 77 -10.01 -14.42 3.79
CA VAL A 77 -10.36 -13.69 2.56
C VAL A 77 -10.67 -14.67 1.45
N VAL A 78 -11.81 -14.51 0.78
CA VAL A 78 -12.18 -15.31 -0.40
C VAL A 78 -11.65 -14.62 -1.67
N GLU A 79 -10.66 -15.23 -2.31
CA GLU A 79 -10.01 -14.72 -3.53
C GLU A 79 -10.70 -15.30 -4.77
N HIS A 80 -11.23 -14.44 -5.63
CA HIS A 80 -11.79 -14.78 -6.94
C HIS A 80 -10.78 -14.40 -8.02
N ARG A 81 -9.99 -15.36 -8.46
CA ARG A 81 -8.93 -15.18 -9.46
C ARG A 81 -9.50 -15.28 -10.87
N LEU A 82 -9.39 -14.20 -11.62
CA LEU A 82 -9.84 -14.12 -13.01
C LEU A 82 -8.80 -14.72 -13.97
N ARG A 83 -9.25 -15.23 -15.12
CA ARG A 83 -8.32 -15.60 -16.19
C ARG A 83 -7.41 -14.45 -16.53
N SER A 84 -6.11 -14.73 -16.68
CA SER A 84 -5.10 -13.71 -16.93
C SER A 84 -4.07 -14.17 -17.94
N VAL A 85 -3.36 -13.22 -18.52
CA VAL A 85 -2.19 -13.39 -19.37
C VAL A 85 -1.04 -12.55 -18.82
N SER A 86 0.20 -12.95 -19.11
CA SER A 86 1.37 -12.13 -18.78
C SER A 86 1.31 -10.81 -19.53
N SER A 87 1.68 -9.72 -18.87
CA SER A 87 1.81 -8.42 -19.52
C SER A 87 3.01 -8.45 -20.48
N LEU A 88 2.88 -7.75 -21.61
CA LEU A 88 4.00 -7.51 -22.51
C LEU A 88 4.88 -6.32 -22.04
N VAL A 89 4.41 -5.60 -21.04
CA VAL A 89 5.05 -4.36 -20.55
C VAL A 89 5.93 -4.61 -19.32
N HIS A 90 5.55 -5.60 -18.50
CA HIS A 90 6.28 -5.92 -17.27
C HIS A 90 6.07 -7.37 -16.89
N ASP A 91 7.16 -8.15 -16.78
CA ASP A 91 7.13 -9.61 -16.59
C ASP A 91 6.44 -10.04 -15.29
N SER A 92 6.46 -9.22 -14.24
CA SER A 92 5.82 -9.53 -12.96
C SER A 92 4.34 -9.13 -12.89
N VAL A 93 3.77 -8.53 -13.95
CA VAL A 93 2.37 -8.08 -13.99
C VAL A 93 1.55 -8.99 -14.88
N ARG A 94 0.41 -9.43 -14.38
CA ARG A 94 -0.57 -10.19 -15.16
C ARG A 94 -1.82 -9.37 -15.39
N LEU A 95 -2.34 -9.40 -16.61
CA LEU A 95 -3.54 -8.68 -17.00
C LEU A 95 -4.74 -9.63 -17.07
N ALA A 96 -5.86 -9.25 -16.46
CA ALA A 96 -7.08 -10.02 -16.62
C ALA A 96 -7.54 -9.99 -18.09
N VAL A 97 -7.98 -11.16 -18.60
CA VAL A 97 -8.52 -11.26 -19.96
C VAL A 97 -9.91 -10.66 -19.98
N PRO A 98 -10.19 -9.62 -20.82
CA PRO A 98 -11.45 -8.88 -20.77
C PRO A 98 -12.69 -9.74 -21.05
N LEU A 99 -12.53 -10.80 -21.87
CA LEU A 99 -13.63 -11.66 -22.31
C LEU A 99 -14.28 -12.38 -21.10
N GLY A 100 -15.57 -12.14 -20.90
CA GLY A 100 -16.36 -12.78 -19.86
C GLY A 100 -16.22 -12.17 -18.45
N VAL A 101 -15.30 -11.21 -18.24
CA VAL A 101 -15.09 -10.56 -16.93
C VAL A 101 -16.39 -9.89 -16.45
N ARG A 102 -17.07 -9.13 -17.30
CA ARG A 102 -18.33 -8.47 -16.92
C ARG A 102 -19.36 -9.44 -16.39
N GLY A 103 -19.67 -10.51 -17.11
CA GLY A 103 -20.63 -11.53 -16.67
C GLY A 103 -20.17 -12.29 -15.41
N HIS A 104 -18.85 -12.44 -15.20
CA HIS A 104 -18.32 -13.01 -13.96
C HIS A 104 -18.56 -12.05 -12.77
N LEU A 105 -18.26 -10.77 -12.92
CA LEU A 105 -18.48 -9.76 -11.89
C LEU A 105 -19.95 -9.59 -11.55
N ASP A 106 -20.84 -9.63 -12.55
CA ASP A 106 -22.27 -9.56 -12.35
C ASP A 106 -22.77 -10.73 -11.48
N ARG A 107 -22.39 -11.97 -11.80
CA ARG A 107 -22.71 -13.16 -10.99
C ARG A 107 -22.09 -13.11 -9.59
N LEU A 108 -20.88 -12.55 -9.47
CA LEU A 108 -20.19 -12.39 -8.20
C LEU A 108 -20.94 -11.41 -7.28
N LEU A 109 -21.34 -10.25 -7.81
CA LEU A 109 -22.14 -9.26 -7.08
C LEU A 109 -23.47 -9.85 -6.61
N ASP A 110 -24.16 -10.61 -7.47
CA ASP A 110 -25.45 -11.25 -7.14
C ASP A 110 -25.29 -12.32 -6.04
N ARG A 111 -24.16 -13.04 -6.02
CA ARG A 111 -23.86 -14.09 -5.02
C ARG A 111 -23.40 -13.50 -3.70
N VAL A 112 -22.44 -12.58 -3.72
CA VAL A 112 -21.82 -11.97 -2.52
C VAL A 112 -22.78 -10.98 -1.87
N ARG A 113 -23.53 -10.22 -2.67
CA ARG A 113 -24.39 -9.11 -2.23
C ARG A 113 -23.62 -8.20 -1.27
N PRO A 114 -22.52 -7.59 -1.70
CA PRO A 114 -21.67 -6.78 -0.84
C PRO A 114 -22.42 -5.54 -0.35
N ASP A 115 -22.11 -5.10 0.86
CA ASP A 115 -22.60 -3.85 1.42
C ASP A 115 -21.85 -2.65 0.82
N ALA A 116 -20.60 -2.87 0.39
CA ALA A 116 -19.81 -1.94 -0.39
C ALA A 116 -18.86 -2.67 -1.33
N VAL A 117 -18.58 -2.07 -2.48
CA VAL A 117 -17.50 -2.43 -3.40
C VAL A 117 -16.35 -1.47 -3.17
N HIS A 118 -15.11 -1.98 -3.12
CA HIS A 118 -13.92 -1.14 -3.02
C HIS A 118 -12.96 -1.42 -4.17
N ILE A 119 -12.71 -0.45 -5.04
CA ILE A 119 -11.73 -0.57 -6.13
C ILE A 119 -10.40 0.06 -5.71
N GLN A 120 -9.29 -0.62 -6.02
CA GLN A 120 -7.93 -0.20 -5.64
C GLN A 120 -7.17 0.47 -6.79
N ASN A 121 -7.74 0.46 -7.97
CA ASN A 121 -7.21 1.09 -9.17
C ASN A 121 -8.32 1.25 -10.23
N HIS A 122 -7.99 1.96 -11.31
CA HIS A 122 -8.94 2.30 -12.37
C HIS A 122 -8.82 1.42 -13.62
N PHE A 123 -7.94 0.39 -13.59
CA PHE A 123 -7.72 -0.49 -14.73
C PHE A 123 -8.89 -1.44 -14.96
N LEU A 124 -8.67 -2.53 -15.68
CA LEU A 124 -9.74 -3.39 -16.18
C LEU A 124 -10.69 -3.90 -15.09
N VAL A 125 -10.12 -4.52 -14.04
CA VAL A 125 -10.94 -5.14 -12.97
C VAL A 125 -11.66 -4.05 -12.17
N GLY A 126 -10.92 -3.02 -11.72
CA GLY A 126 -11.49 -1.91 -10.95
C GLY A 126 -12.59 -1.18 -11.72
N ARG A 127 -12.33 -0.83 -12.97
CA ARG A 127 -13.28 -0.14 -13.88
C ARG A 127 -14.56 -0.94 -14.08
N MET A 128 -14.41 -2.23 -14.44
CA MET A 128 -15.58 -3.08 -14.73
C MET A 128 -16.39 -3.36 -13.48
N LEU A 129 -15.73 -3.55 -12.33
CA LEU A 129 -16.40 -3.77 -11.05
C LEU A 129 -17.16 -2.53 -10.58
N ALA A 130 -16.54 -1.34 -10.67
CA ALA A 130 -17.22 -0.08 -10.34
C ALA A 130 -18.48 0.13 -11.20
N ALA A 131 -18.37 -0.11 -12.52
CA ALA A 131 -19.52 0.00 -13.42
C ALA A 131 -20.62 -1.04 -13.14
N ALA A 132 -20.23 -2.28 -12.75
CA ALA A 132 -21.18 -3.34 -12.41
C ALA A 132 -21.91 -3.06 -11.09
N ALA A 133 -21.18 -2.55 -10.09
CA ALA A 133 -21.71 -2.17 -8.79
C ALA A 133 -22.66 -0.98 -8.90
N HIS A 134 -22.25 0.08 -9.59
CA HIS A 134 -23.06 1.27 -9.81
C HIS A 134 -24.39 0.92 -10.50
N ALA A 135 -24.38 0.06 -11.53
CA ALA A 135 -25.60 -0.40 -12.22
C ALA A 135 -26.58 -1.17 -11.31
N ARG A 136 -26.11 -1.65 -10.15
CA ARG A 136 -26.91 -2.37 -9.14
C ARG A 136 -27.26 -1.53 -7.91
N GLY A 137 -26.85 -0.28 -7.87
CA GLY A 137 -27.00 0.58 -6.69
C GLY A 137 -26.15 0.12 -5.50
N VAL A 138 -25.09 -0.68 -5.74
CA VAL A 138 -24.12 -1.04 -4.71
C VAL A 138 -23.10 0.09 -4.59
N PRO A 139 -22.92 0.67 -3.38
CA PRO A 139 -22.00 1.79 -3.21
C PRO A 139 -20.55 1.40 -3.50
N VAL A 140 -19.84 2.30 -4.17
CA VAL A 140 -18.44 2.12 -4.57
C VAL A 140 -17.55 3.04 -3.76
N VAL A 141 -16.53 2.47 -3.15
CA VAL A 141 -15.37 3.18 -2.59
C VAL A 141 -14.20 2.99 -3.55
N ALA A 142 -13.40 4.02 -3.76
CA ALA A 142 -12.22 3.95 -4.61
C ALA A 142 -11.00 4.48 -3.88
N THR A 143 -9.89 3.73 -3.91
CA THR A 143 -8.59 4.23 -3.44
C THR A 143 -7.65 4.38 -4.64
N ASN A 144 -7.07 5.57 -4.80
CA ASN A 144 -6.04 5.78 -5.82
C ASN A 144 -4.65 5.51 -5.26
N HIS A 145 -3.95 4.54 -5.85
CA HIS A 145 -2.55 4.20 -5.58
C HIS A 145 -1.64 4.45 -6.79
N PHE A 146 -2.12 5.14 -7.81
CA PHE A 146 -1.47 5.21 -9.11
C PHE A 146 -1.28 6.65 -9.57
N MET A 147 -0.14 6.90 -10.19
CA MET A 147 0.17 8.10 -10.95
C MET A 147 0.37 7.70 -12.42
N PRO A 148 -0.35 8.31 -13.36
CA PRO A 148 -0.17 8.01 -14.78
C PRO A 148 1.26 8.15 -15.30
N GLU A 149 2.03 9.05 -14.73
CA GLU A 149 3.44 9.30 -15.09
C GLU A 149 4.31 8.06 -14.89
N ASN A 150 3.98 7.21 -13.90
CA ASN A 150 4.71 5.95 -13.65
C ASN A 150 4.60 4.94 -14.80
N LEU A 151 3.60 5.10 -15.68
CA LEU A 151 3.48 4.26 -16.88
C LEU A 151 4.51 4.62 -17.95
N PHE A 152 5.01 5.86 -17.97
CA PHE A 152 5.92 6.31 -19.02
C PHE A 152 7.30 5.67 -18.95
N ASP A 153 7.66 5.10 -17.81
CA ASP A 153 8.88 4.31 -17.64
C ASP A 153 8.75 2.91 -18.29
N TYR A 154 7.52 2.43 -18.44
CA TYR A 154 7.22 1.11 -19.00
C TYR A 154 6.68 1.18 -20.43
N VAL A 155 6.02 2.27 -20.82
CA VAL A 155 5.46 2.47 -22.15
C VAL A 155 6.22 3.57 -22.86
N HIS A 156 6.87 3.25 -23.97
CA HIS A 156 7.63 4.21 -24.78
C HIS A 156 6.69 5.27 -25.38
N VAL A 157 6.46 6.36 -24.63
CA VAL A 157 5.75 7.54 -25.11
C VAL A 157 6.80 8.58 -25.53
N PRO A 158 6.83 9.01 -26.80
CA PRO A 158 7.72 10.06 -27.24
C PRO A 158 7.60 11.33 -26.39
N ALA A 159 8.71 11.95 -25.99
CA ALA A 159 8.74 13.09 -25.09
C ALA A 159 7.73 14.22 -25.42
N PRO A 160 7.54 14.64 -26.68
CA PRO A 160 6.56 15.68 -27.04
C PRO A 160 5.11 15.28 -26.76
N LEU A 161 4.80 13.98 -26.75
CA LEU A 161 3.45 13.45 -26.53
C LEU A 161 3.13 13.15 -25.06
N ARG A 162 4.14 13.07 -24.18
CA ARG A 162 3.98 12.76 -22.76
C ARG A 162 2.96 13.66 -22.05
N PRO A 163 2.95 15.01 -22.23
CA PRO A 163 1.96 15.86 -21.56
C PRO A 163 0.51 15.57 -21.98
N HIS A 164 0.30 15.22 -23.25
CA HIS A 164 -1.03 14.87 -23.76
C HIS A 164 -1.47 13.50 -23.25
N ALA A 165 -0.56 12.53 -23.25
CA ALA A 165 -0.80 11.19 -22.71
C ALA A 165 -1.11 11.25 -21.21
N ALA A 166 -0.36 12.05 -20.43
CA ALA A 166 -0.63 12.27 -19.01
C ALA A 166 -2.03 12.86 -18.79
N ARG A 167 -2.38 13.92 -19.52
CA ARG A 167 -3.71 14.55 -19.40
C ARG A 167 -4.84 13.57 -19.70
N LEU A 168 -4.69 12.75 -20.75
CA LEU A 168 -5.69 11.74 -21.10
C LEU A 168 -5.79 10.66 -20.00
N ALA A 169 -4.66 10.20 -19.47
CA ALA A 169 -4.63 9.19 -18.42
C ALA A 169 -5.21 9.72 -17.09
N TRP A 170 -4.95 10.97 -16.73
CA TRP A 170 -5.59 11.62 -15.58
C TRP A 170 -7.10 11.80 -15.77
N TRP A 171 -7.53 12.21 -16.96
CA TRP A 171 -8.95 12.29 -17.29
C TRP A 171 -9.64 10.92 -17.17
N ASP A 172 -9.03 9.88 -17.72
CA ASP A 172 -9.55 8.51 -17.67
C ASP A 172 -9.63 7.97 -16.22
N LEU A 173 -8.59 8.19 -15.42
CA LEU A 173 -8.60 7.89 -13.98
C LEU A 173 -9.74 8.62 -13.28
N GLY A 174 -9.86 9.93 -13.48
CA GLY A 174 -10.93 10.76 -12.92
C GLY A 174 -12.32 10.29 -13.29
N ALA A 175 -12.52 9.85 -14.53
CA ALA A 175 -13.81 9.33 -15.02
C ALA A 175 -14.21 8.02 -14.30
N VAL A 176 -13.25 7.17 -13.92
CA VAL A 176 -13.53 5.96 -13.12
C VAL A 176 -13.80 6.31 -11.67
N LEU A 177 -12.94 7.15 -11.05
CA LEU A 177 -13.10 7.57 -9.65
C LEU A 177 -14.42 8.32 -9.42
N SER A 178 -14.92 9.05 -10.42
CA SER A 178 -16.20 9.78 -10.34
C SER A 178 -17.43 8.88 -10.15
N ARG A 179 -17.29 7.57 -10.35
CA ARG A 179 -18.36 6.59 -10.06
C ARG A 179 -18.42 6.15 -8.62
N ALA A 180 -17.42 6.51 -7.81
CA ALA A 180 -17.38 6.13 -6.41
C ALA A 180 -18.13 7.15 -5.54
N GLU A 181 -18.85 6.72 -4.54
CA GLU A 181 -19.46 7.55 -3.51
C GLU A 181 -18.39 8.16 -2.60
N HIS A 182 -17.29 7.43 -2.39
CA HIS A 182 -16.17 7.87 -1.56
C HIS A 182 -14.84 7.59 -2.27
N VAL A 183 -14.00 8.63 -2.38
CA VAL A 183 -12.67 8.52 -3.00
C VAL A 183 -11.61 8.76 -1.95
N THR A 184 -10.65 7.85 -1.86
CA THR A 184 -9.52 7.97 -0.94
C THR A 184 -8.18 7.93 -1.68
N THR A 185 -7.14 8.38 -1.02
CA THR A 185 -5.74 8.29 -1.45
C THR A 185 -4.84 8.27 -0.22
N PRO A 186 -3.60 7.76 -0.30
CA PRO A 186 -2.85 7.49 0.94
C PRO A 186 -2.34 8.73 1.69
N THR A 187 -2.22 9.89 1.04
CA THR A 187 -1.67 11.10 1.69
C THR A 187 -2.38 12.38 1.25
N PRO A 188 -2.28 13.46 2.05
CA PRO A 188 -2.77 14.78 1.63
C PRO A 188 -2.11 15.29 0.34
N ALA A 189 -0.83 14.98 0.11
CA ALA A 189 -0.13 15.32 -1.14
C ALA A 189 -0.75 14.62 -2.34
N ALA A 190 -1.06 13.32 -2.22
CA ALA A 190 -1.73 12.55 -3.26
C ALA A 190 -3.18 13.04 -3.50
N ALA A 191 -3.88 13.51 -2.46
CA ALA A 191 -5.20 14.11 -2.62
C ALA A 191 -5.12 15.44 -3.38
N ARG A 192 -4.17 16.31 -3.04
CA ARG A 192 -3.93 17.56 -3.78
C ARG A 192 -3.59 17.28 -5.25
N LEU A 193 -2.74 16.28 -5.52
CA LEU A 193 -2.41 15.91 -6.89
C LEU A 193 -3.65 15.58 -7.73
N LEU A 194 -4.60 14.81 -7.21
CA LEU A 194 -5.86 14.52 -7.92
C LEU A 194 -6.65 15.81 -8.22
N VAL A 195 -6.74 16.72 -7.24
CA VAL A 195 -7.42 18.02 -7.42
C VAL A 195 -6.71 18.88 -8.46
N ASP A 196 -5.38 18.96 -8.42
CA ASP A 196 -4.56 19.72 -9.36
C ASP A 196 -4.68 19.18 -10.80
N GLN A 197 -4.95 17.87 -10.94
CA GLN A 197 -5.23 17.22 -12.21
C GLN A 197 -6.71 17.32 -12.65
N GLY A 198 -7.51 18.13 -11.96
CA GLY A 198 -8.88 18.45 -12.34
C GLY A 198 -9.96 17.54 -11.76
N PHE A 199 -9.66 16.68 -10.79
CA PHE A 199 -10.67 15.91 -10.09
C PHE A 199 -11.44 16.81 -9.10
N THR A 200 -12.77 16.89 -9.27
CA THR A 200 -13.60 17.90 -8.56
C THR A 200 -14.35 17.38 -7.34
N ARG A 201 -14.36 16.05 -7.13
CA ARG A 201 -15.04 15.48 -5.97
C ARG A 201 -14.11 15.45 -4.75
N PRO A 202 -14.67 15.41 -3.53
CA PRO A 202 -13.87 15.27 -2.32
C PRO A 202 -12.98 14.01 -2.37
N VAL A 203 -11.73 14.18 -1.97
CA VAL A 203 -10.76 13.09 -1.83
C VAL A 203 -10.27 13.07 -0.39
N GLU A 204 -10.46 11.96 0.28
CA GLU A 204 -10.01 11.79 1.66
C GLU A 204 -8.64 11.10 1.72
N PRO A 205 -7.65 11.71 2.38
CA PRO A 205 -6.40 11.03 2.66
C PRO A 205 -6.58 9.99 3.78
N VAL A 206 -6.35 8.71 3.47
CA VAL A 206 -6.35 7.61 4.43
C VAL A 206 -5.05 6.85 4.28
N SER A 207 -4.20 6.88 5.30
CA SER A 207 -2.91 6.20 5.28
C SER A 207 -3.04 4.71 4.93
N CYS A 208 -2.06 4.16 4.21
CA CYS A 208 -1.96 2.72 4.00
C CYS A 208 -1.79 1.92 5.30
N GLY A 209 -1.48 2.58 6.40
CA GLY A 209 -1.26 1.97 7.71
C GLY A 209 0.04 1.17 7.79
N ILE A 210 0.56 0.99 8.98
CA ILE A 210 1.72 0.15 9.26
C ILE A 210 1.49 -0.68 10.52
N ASP A 211 1.89 -1.94 10.48
CA ASP A 211 1.86 -2.86 11.61
C ASP A 211 3.06 -2.57 12.53
N LEU A 212 2.79 -1.83 13.59
CA LEU A 212 3.80 -1.37 14.54
C LEU A 212 4.31 -2.45 15.49
N ASP A 213 3.56 -3.53 15.67
CA ASP A 213 4.00 -4.67 16.48
C ASP A 213 5.01 -5.50 15.72
N ARG A 214 4.80 -5.62 14.43
CA ARG A 214 5.68 -6.34 13.54
C ARG A 214 6.96 -5.57 13.22
N PHE A 215 6.83 -4.29 12.85
CA PHE A 215 7.96 -3.40 12.58
C PHE A 215 8.24 -2.58 13.83
N SER A 216 9.30 -2.92 14.54
CA SER A 216 9.69 -2.29 15.79
C SER A 216 11.20 -2.12 15.85
N PRO A 217 11.70 -1.13 16.61
CA PRO A 217 13.13 -0.93 16.81
C PRO A 217 13.84 -2.19 17.30
N LEU A 218 15.15 -2.26 17.06
CA LEU A 218 15.97 -3.36 17.51
C LEU A 218 16.22 -3.27 19.02
N ASP A 219 15.84 -4.32 19.74
CA ASP A 219 16.24 -4.51 21.13
C ASP A 219 17.64 -5.11 21.25
N GLY A 220 18.42 -4.69 22.25
CA GLY A 220 19.73 -5.30 22.58
C GLY A 220 20.95 -4.65 21.93
N GLY A 221 20.80 -3.48 21.31
CA GLY A 221 21.92 -2.60 20.92
C GLY A 221 22.85 -3.14 19.82
N ALA A 222 24.08 -2.61 19.77
CA ALA A 222 25.04 -2.87 18.68
C ALA A 222 25.46 -4.34 18.53
N ALA A 223 25.57 -5.08 19.63
CA ALA A 223 25.94 -6.50 19.59
C ALA A 223 24.86 -7.36 18.90
N THR A 224 23.58 -7.06 19.16
CA THR A 224 22.47 -7.75 18.49
C THR A 224 22.42 -7.39 17.01
N ARG A 225 22.64 -6.12 16.64
CA ARG A 225 22.72 -5.68 15.25
C ARG A 225 23.82 -6.39 14.48
N ARG A 226 25.03 -6.53 15.06
CA ARG A 226 26.13 -7.29 14.44
C ARG A 226 25.77 -8.74 14.17
N ARG A 227 25.15 -9.43 15.14
CA ARG A 227 24.68 -10.81 14.94
C ARG A 227 23.64 -10.91 13.83
N LEU A 228 22.76 -9.94 13.76
CA LEU A 228 21.72 -9.87 12.74
C LEU A 228 22.33 -9.65 11.34
N ARG A 229 23.29 -8.72 11.21
CA ARG A 229 24.05 -8.51 9.97
C ARG A 229 24.76 -9.79 9.53
N ALA A 230 25.47 -10.46 10.43
CA ALA A 230 26.16 -11.70 10.13
C ALA A 230 25.19 -12.79 9.62
N ARG A 231 24.01 -12.92 10.21
CA ARG A 231 22.96 -13.85 9.75
C ARG A 231 22.44 -13.51 8.36
N LEU A 232 22.33 -12.24 8.02
CA LEU A 232 21.86 -11.77 6.73
C LEU A 232 22.95 -11.69 5.65
N GLY A 233 24.21 -12.03 6.01
CA GLY A 233 25.35 -11.90 5.09
C GLY A 233 25.74 -10.43 4.81
N VAL A 234 25.38 -9.51 5.70
CA VAL A 234 25.69 -8.08 5.62
C VAL A 234 26.96 -7.80 6.44
N PRO A 235 28.01 -7.19 5.87
CA PRO A 235 29.21 -6.77 6.59
C PRO A 235 28.89 -5.82 7.77
N ASP A 236 29.75 -5.77 8.77
CA ASP A 236 29.53 -4.93 9.96
C ASP A 236 30.06 -3.50 9.72
N HIS A 237 29.44 -2.78 8.82
CA HIS A 237 29.70 -1.37 8.54
C HIS A 237 28.46 -0.52 8.79
N ARG A 238 28.61 0.81 8.82
CA ARG A 238 27.47 1.74 8.81
C ARG A 238 26.64 1.51 7.57
N THR A 239 25.35 1.27 7.75
CA THR A 239 24.50 0.68 6.72
C THR A 239 23.35 1.60 6.33
N VAL A 240 23.34 2.03 5.08
CA VAL A 240 22.17 2.60 4.41
C VAL A 240 21.35 1.44 3.84
N LEU A 241 20.05 1.47 4.04
CA LEU A 241 19.12 0.44 3.55
C LEU A 241 18.14 1.02 2.53
N PHE A 242 17.91 0.26 1.49
CA PHE A 242 16.76 0.39 0.60
C PHE A 242 16.03 -0.95 0.49
N VAL A 243 14.70 -0.93 0.58
CA VAL A 243 13.82 -2.10 0.38
C VAL A 243 12.81 -1.75 -0.71
N GLY A 244 12.78 -2.51 -1.79
CA GLY A 244 11.85 -2.25 -2.88
C GLY A 244 12.24 -2.90 -4.19
N ARG A 245 11.45 -2.65 -5.23
CA ARG A 245 11.81 -3.08 -6.58
C ARG A 245 13.03 -2.31 -7.08
N LEU A 246 13.91 -3.00 -7.78
CA LEU A 246 15.10 -2.41 -8.41
C LEU A 246 14.76 -2.03 -9.85
N ASP A 247 13.82 -1.12 -10.01
CA ASP A 247 13.36 -0.58 -11.30
C ASP A 247 13.76 0.90 -11.44
N GLU A 248 13.73 1.42 -12.66
CA GLU A 248 14.15 2.79 -12.98
C GLU A 248 13.43 3.84 -12.15
N GLU A 249 12.12 3.71 -11.96
CA GLU A 249 11.29 4.63 -11.17
C GLU A 249 11.78 4.83 -9.72
N LYS A 250 12.50 3.86 -9.15
CA LYS A 250 13.01 3.92 -7.77
C LYS A 250 14.35 4.65 -7.66
N ARG A 251 15.01 4.95 -8.79
CA ARG A 251 16.24 5.74 -8.86
C ARG A 251 17.34 5.27 -7.90
N VAL A 252 17.46 3.93 -7.76
CA VAL A 252 18.43 3.31 -6.84
C VAL A 252 19.88 3.61 -7.25
N ASP A 253 20.09 3.99 -8.50
CA ASP A 253 21.37 4.49 -9.02
C ASP A 253 21.88 5.72 -8.25
N GLU A 254 20.99 6.62 -7.77
CA GLU A 254 21.38 7.75 -6.91
C GLU A 254 21.96 7.27 -5.57
N LEU A 255 21.38 6.21 -4.98
CA LEU A 255 21.88 5.62 -3.74
C LEU A 255 23.26 5.00 -3.91
N VAL A 256 23.47 4.28 -5.03
CA VAL A 256 24.77 3.68 -5.36
C VAL A 256 25.84 4.78 -5.54
N ARG A 257 25.53 5.84 -6.31
CA ARG A 257 26.42 6.97 -6.50
C ARG A 257 26.71 7.72 -5.21
N ALA A 258 25.70 7.89 -4.36
CA ALA A 258 25.86 8.57 -3.07
C ALA A 258 26.81 7.80 -2.15
N VAL A 259 26.63 6.47 -2.02
CA VAL A 259 27.50 5.65 -1.17
C VAL A 259 28.95 5.63 -1.70
N ALA A 260 29.16 5.75 -3.00
CA ALA A 260 30.50 5.91 -3.55
C ALA A 260 31.22 7.17 -3.03
N LEU A 261 30.47 8.22 -2.68
CA LEU A 261 30.97 9.50 -2.17
C LEU A 261 31.12 9.56 -0.65
N THR A 262 30.72 8.51 0.09
CA THR A 262 30.81 8.46 1.55
C THR A 262 31.97 7.59 2.03
N ASP A 263 32.48 7.85 3.23
CA ASP A 263 33.53 7.04 3.86
C ASP A 263 32.94 6.03 4.87
N GLY A 264 33.32 4.74 4.71
CA GLY A 264 32.96 3.68 5.67
C GLY A 264 31.48 3.36 5.75
N VAL A 265 30.68 3.76 4.75
CA VAL A 265 29.26 3.47 4.63
C VAL A 265 29.04 2.44 3.55
N GLN A 266 28.19 1.45 3.81
CA GLN A 266 27.70 0.47 2.82
C GLN A 266 26.25 0.69 2.50
N LEU A 267 25.83 0.23 1.32
CA LEU A 267 24.44 0.20 0.87
C LEU A 267 23.92 -1.24 0.83
N VAL A 268 22.81 -1.49 1.48
CA VAL A 268 22.10 -2.77 1.42
C VAL A 268 20.83 -2.59 0.60
N LEU A 269 20.71 -3.38 -0.46
CA LEU A 269 19.58 -3.39 -1.39
C LEU A 269 18.79 -4.69 -1.22
N ALA A 270 17.61 -4.59 -0.61
CA ALA A 270 16.69 -5.72 -0.42
C ALA A 270 15.56 -5.62 -1.44
N GLY A 271 15.57 -6.50 -2.43
CA GLY A 271 14.60 -6.56 -3.50
C GLY A 271 15.17 -7.09 -4.80
N HIS A 272 14.33 -7.15 -5.82
CA HIS A 272 14.72 -7.53 -7.17
C HIS A 272 14.05 -6.59 -8.19
N GLY A 273 14.53 -6.59 -9.41
CA GLY A 273 13.98 -5.77 -10.50
C GLY A 273 14.90 -5.82 -11.72
N ALA A 274 14.40 -5.29 -12.83
CA ALA A 274 15.10 -5.33 -14.12
C ALA A 274 16.44 -4.58 -14.11
N HIS A 275 16.58 -3.58 -13.23
CA HIS A 275 17.77 -2.73 -13.14
C HIS A 275 18.91 -3.33 -12.29
N ARG A 276 18.75 -4.51 -11.68
CA ARG A 276 19.76 -5.08 -10.80
C ARG A 276 21.14 -5.17 -11.48
N ALA A 277 21.23 -5.76 -12.67
CA ALA A 277 22.50 -5.90 -13.38
C ALA A 277 23.16 -4.54 -13.66
N ARG A 278 22.36 -3.54 -14.06
CA ARG A 278 22.86 -2.18 -14.29
C ARG A 278 23.37 -1.50 -13.01
N LEU A 279 22.74 -1.79 -11.86
CA LEU A 279 23.18 -1.27 -10.55
C LEU A 279 24.50 -1.94 -10.09
N GLU A 280 24.69 -3.24 -10.39
CA GLU A 280 25.94 -3.96 -10.13
C GLU A 280 27.10 -3.38 -10.99
N GLU A 281 26.84 -3.15 -12.29
CA GLU A 281 27.78 -2.46 -13.19
C GLU A 281 28.11 -1.05 -12.68
N LEU A 282 27.11 -0.27 -12.33
CA LEU A 282 27.28 1.09 -11.81
C LEU A 282 28.12 1.10 -10.52
N ALA A 283 27.88 0.17 -9.60
CA ALA A 283 28.67 0.06 -8.37
C ALA A 283 30.17 -0.18 -8.67
N ALA A 284 30.47 -0.99 -9.69
CA ALA A 284 31.85 -1.18 -10.17
C ALA A 284 32.40 0.06 -10.84
N GLU A 285 31.64 0.72 -11.72
CA GLU A 285 32.04 1.96 -12.42
C GLU A 285 32.42 3.08 -11.43
N VAL A 286 31.68 3.21 -10.31
CA VAL A 286 31.93 4.26 -9.30
C VAL A 286 32.87 3.83 -8.16
N GLY A 287 33.44 2.62 -8.23
CA GLY A 287 34.38 2.09 -7.22
C GLY A 287 33.74 1.77 -5.88
N ALA A 288 32.45 1.36 -5.86
CA ALA A 288 31.71 1.02 -4.64
C ALA A 288 31.22 -0.45 -4.63
N ALA A 289 31.71 -1.31 -5.50
CA ALA A 289 31.24 -2.69 -5.64
C ALA A 289 31.35 -3.50 -4.35
N ASP A 290 32.38 -3.28 -3.55
CA ASP A 290 32.63 -3.92 -2.25
C ASP A 290 31.74 -3.38 -1.12
N ARG A 291 31.06 -2.25 -1.35
CA ARG A 291 30.19 -1.57 -0.37
C ARG A 291 28.70 -1.61 -0.73
N VAL A 292 28.33 -2.25 -1.84
CA VAL A 292 26.93 -2.43 -2.23
C VAL A 292 26.53 -3.90 -2.11
N VAL A 293 25.65 -4.22 -1.17
CA VAL A 293 25.20 -5.58 -0.86
C VAL A 293 23.81 -5.79 -1.42
N PHE A 294 23.66 -6.76 -2.32
CA PHE A 294 22.39 -7.13 -2.93
C PHE A 294 21.81 -8.37 -2.22
N LEU A 295 20.82 -8.20 -1.35
CA LEU A 295 20.15 -9.30 -0.66
C LEU A 295 19.18 -10.09 -1.57
N GLY A 296 18.80 -9.51 -2.70
CA GLY A 296 17.76 -10.10 -3.54
C GLY A 296 16.38 -10.05 -2.90
N PHE A 297 15.49 -10.94 -3.30
CA PHE A 297 14.16 -11.03 -2.72
C PHE A 297 14.22 -11.49 -1.26
N VAL A 298 13.65 -10.71 -0.37
CA VAL A 298 13.52 -11.06 1.05
C VAL A 298 12.07 -11.44 1.32
N PRO A 299 11.83 -12.64 1.88
CA PRO A 299 10.49 -13.03 2.31
C PRO A 299 9.90 -12.02 3.28
N HIS A 300 8.59 -11.77 3.16
CA HIS A 300 7.92 -10.77 3.99
C HIS A 300 8.13 -11.04 5.50
N ALA A 301 8.24 -12.30 5.93
CA ALA A 301 8.49 -12.66 7.33
C ALA A 301 9.83 -12.12 7.85
N ASP A 302 10.84 -12.02 7.00
CA ASP A 302 12.21 -11.65 7.36
C ASP A 302 12.49 -10.14 7.23
N LEU A 303 11.58 -9.38 6.60
CA LEU A 303 11.75 -7.93 6.41
C LEU A 303 12.02 -7.14 7.69
N PRO A 304 11.37 -7.41 8.86
CA PRO A 304 11.68 -6.68 10.08
C PRO A 304 13.16 -6.76 10.47
N ASP A 305 13.80 -7.89 10.25
CA ASP A 305 15.21 -8.08 10.56
C ASP A 305 16.13 -7.33 9.58
N VAL A 306 15.71 -7.21 8.33
CA VAL A 306 16.42 -6.37 7.33
C VAL A 306 16.40 -4.91 7.73
N TYR A 307 15.25 -4.37 8.16
CA TYR A 307 15.21 -3.00 8.66
C TYR A 307 16.07 -2.82 9.92
N ARG A 308 16.00 -3.76 10.87
CA ARG A 308 16.74 -3.71 12.12
C ARG A 308 18.27 -3.81 11.95
N CYS A 309 18.76 -4.36 10.82
CA CYS A 309 20.20 -4.45 10.56
C CYS A 309 20.81 -3.12 10.11
N ALA A 310 20.01 -2.15 9.72
CA ALA A 310 20.43 -0.88 9.15
C ALA A 310 20.65 0.24 10.18
N ASP A 311 21.29 1.32 9.75
CA ASP A 311 21.48 2.54 10.52
C ASP A 311 20.66 3.71 9.99
N VAL A 312 20.41 3.73 8.67
CA VAL A 312 19.67 4.78 7.95
C VAL A 312 18.84 4.15 6.85
N TRP A 313 17.64 4.62 6.69
CA TRP A 313 16.81 4.36 5.52
C TRP A 313 17.03 5.44 4.46
N ALA A 314 17.21 5.06 3.19
CA ALA A 314 17.29 6.03 2.11
C ALA A 314 16.37 5.66 0.95
N ILE A 315 15.72 6.68 0.34
CA ILE A 315 14.81 6.53 -0.79
C ILE A 315 14.97 7.68 -1.79
N ALA A 316 15.15 7.34 -3.05
CA ALA A 316 15.38 8.27 -4.15
C ALA A 316 14.21 8.39 -5.14
N GLY A 317 13.21 7.52 -5.04
CA GLY A 317 12.04 7.53 -5.92
C GLY A 317 11.25 8.83 -5.85
N THR A 318 10.90 9.41 -6.99
CA THR A 318 10.21 10.71 -7.09
C THR A 318 8.70 10.59 -7.31
N ALA A 319 8.16 9.38 -7.39
CA ALA A 319 6.77 9.12 -7.73
C ALA A 319 6.03 8.29 -6.65
N GLU A 320 6.26 8.65 -5.38
CA GLU A 320 5.63 7.97 -4.24
C GLU A 320 4.35 8.70 -3.79
N LEU A 321 3.20 8.04 -3.80
CA LEU A 321 1.96 8.57 -3.21
C LEU A 321 1.93 8.37 -1.70
N GLN A 322 2.53 7.29 -1.19
CA GLN A 322 2.97 7.03 0.18
C GLN A 322 3.94 5.85 0.13
N SER A 323 5.13 6.00 0.65
CA SER A 323 6.09 4.90 0.69
C SER A 323 5.83 3.99 1.90
N ILE A 324 5.25 2.80 1.66
CA ILE A 324 5.04 1.79 2.72
C ILE A 324 6.39 1.36 3.31
N ALA A 325 7.41 1.18 2.46
CA ALA A 325 8.75 0.80 2.91
C ALA A 325 9.39 1.87 3.82
N THR A 326 9.12 3.17 3.55
CA THR A 326 9.54 4.24 4.46
C THR A 326 8.81 4.16 5.81
N LEU A 327 7.51 3.87 5.81
CA LEU A 327 6.76 3.67 7.07
C LEU A 327 7.28 2.45 7.85
N GLU A 328 7.67 1.36 7.17
CA GLU A 328 8.28 0.18 7.79
C GLU A 328 9.65 0.52 8.41
N ALA A 329 10.46 1.32 7.71
CA ALA A 329 11.73 1.83 8.22
C ALA A 329 11.54 2.73 9.45
N MET A 330 10.62 3.68 9.38
CA MET A 330 10.28 4.59 10.48
C MET A 330 9.76 3.81 11.70
N ALA A 331 8.87 2.85 11.48
CA ALA A 331 8.36 1.96 12.53
C ALA A 331 9.46 1.12 13.18
N SER A 332 10.49 0.75 12.41
CA SER A 332 11.69 0.05 12.89
C SER A 332 12.73 0.98 13.56
N GLY A 333 12.43 2.27 13.71
CA GLY A 333 13.28 3.24 14.37
C GLY A 333 14.48 3.69 13.54
N LEU A 334 14.36 3.73 12.21
CA LEU A 334 15.42 4.24 11.33
C LEU A 334 15.21 5.73 11.02
N PRO A 335 16.27 6.54 11.06
CA PRO A 335 16.30 7.84 10.45
C PRO A 335 16.04 7.74 8.94
N VAL A 336 15.43 8.77 8.35
CA VAL A 336 15.02 8.80 6.94
C VAL A 336 15.84 9.82 6.17
N VAL A 337 16.44 9.41 5.05
CA VAL A 337 16.97 10.34 4.04
C VAL A 337 16.19 10.11 2.74
N ALA A 338 15.41 11.10 2.33
CA ALA A 338 14.48 10.96 1.23
C ALA A 338 14.61 12.06 0.19
N ALA A 339 14.29 11.74 -1.07
CA ALA A 339 14.16 12.74 -2.12
C ALA A 339 13.04 13.74 -1.75
N ASP A 340 13.29 15.04 -1.96
CA ASP A 340 12.27 16.09 -1.80
C ASP A 340 11.31 16.05 -3.00
N ALA A 341 10.42 15.04 -2.98
CA ALA A 341 9.49 14.79 -4.09
C ALA A 341 8.19 14.17 -3.59
N MET A 342 7.09 14.60 -4.21
CA MET A 342 5.73 14.07 -4.05
C MET A 342 5.31 13.91 -2.57
N ALA A 343 5.06 12.69 -2.11
CA ALA A 343 4.62 12.42 -0.75
C ALA A 343 5.75 12.15 0.25
N LEU A 344 7.01 12.06 -0.18
CA LEU A 344 8.12 11.80 0.74
C LEU A 344 8.33 12.91 1.79
N PRO A 345 8.20 14.21 1.46
CA PRO A 345 8.28 15.28 2.46
C PRO A 345 7.28 15.15 3.62
N HIS A 346 6.16 14.45 3.40
CA HIS A 346 5.18 14.17 4.45
C HIS A 346 5.71 13.23 5.56
N LEU A 347 6.72 12.42 5.25
CA LEU A 347 7.31 11.44 6.16
C LEU A 347 8.65 11.92 6.76
N VAL A 348 9.09 13.13 6.45
CA VAL A 348 10.37 13.67 6.92
C VAL A 348 10.17 14.99 7.63
N GLU A 349 10.60 15.05 8.87
CA GLU A 349 10.78 16.27 9.66
C GLU A 349 12.27 16.64 9.63
N GLU A 350 12.60 17.72 8.93
CA GLU A 350 13.99 18.14 8.66
C GLU A 350 14.76 18.33 9.97
N GLY A 351 15.82 17.54 10.18
CA GLY A 351 16.59 17.52 11.43
C GLY A 351 15.90 16.80 12.62
N GLY A 352 14.62 16.46 12.49
CA GLY A 352 13.85 15.75 13.51
C GLY A 352 14.00 14.23 13.37
N ASN A 353 13.44 13.63 12.31
CA ASN A 353 13.57 12.20 12.03
C ASN A 353 14.49 11.89 10.85
N GLY A 354 14.99 12.92 10.15
CA GLY A 354 15.84 12.72 8.98
C GLY A 354 16.04 13.99 8.17
N TYR A 355 16.31 13.80 6.88
CA TYR A 355 16.60 14.90 5.95
C TYR A 355 16.00 14.66 4.58
N LEU A 356 15.59 15.74 3.93
CA LEU A 356 15.29 15.77 2.50
C LEU A 356 16.55 16.15 1.70
N TYR A 357 16.60 15.69 0.45
CA TYR A 357 17.63 16.11 -0.51
C TYR A 357 17.01 16.36 -1.89
N PRO A 358 17.58 17.28 -2.71
CA PRO A 358 17.09 17.52 -4.06
C PRO A 358 17.25 16.30 -4.96
N PRO A 359 16.19 15.79 -5.62
CA PRO A 359 16.28 14.66 -6.54
C PRO A 359 17.34 14.89 -7.63
N GLY A 360 18.11 13.85 -7.98
CA GLY A 360 19.19 13.94 -8.96
C GLY A 360 20.50 14.48 -8.39
N SER A 361 20.63 14.61 -7.07
CA SER A 361 21.84 15.09 -6.41
C SER A 361 22.47 14.04 -5.48
N PRO A 362 23.21 13.04 -5.99
CA PRO A 362 23.89 12.04 -5.18
C PRO A 362 24.83 12.62 -4.12
N GLY A 363 25.48 13.76 -4.42
CA GLY A 363 26.34 14.45 -3.46
C GLY A 363 25.57 15.02 -2.27
N ALA A 364 24.38 15.60 -2.50
CA ALA A 364 23.52 16.05 -1.41
C ALA A 364 22.98 14.87 -0.58
N LEU A 365 22.62 13.77 -1.23
CA LEU A 365 22.22 12.53 -0.56
C LEU A 365 23.36 11.99 0.32
N ALA A 366 24.59 11.91 -0.20
CA ALA A 366 25.77 11.49 0.55
C ALA A 366 25.99 12.34 1.80
N ALA A 367 25.97 13.66 1.66
CA ALA A 367 26.15 14.59 2.78
C ALA A 367 25.07 14.41 3.87
N ARG A 368 23.81 14.16 3.48
CA ARG A 368 22.71 13.87 4.43
C ARG A 368 22.92 12.55 5.16
N VAL A 369 23.31 11.50 4.43
CA VAL A 369 23.66 10.20 5.04
C VAL A 369 24.79 10.34 6.04
N GLU A 370 25.89 11.00 5.67
CA GLU A 370 27.04 11.23 6.57
C GLU A 370 26.61 12.03 7.80
N SER A 371 25.81 13.07 7.66
CA SER A 371 25.29 13.86 8.78
C SER A 371 24.49 13.01 9.78
N VAL A 372 23.75 12.00 9.31
CA VAL A 372 23.00 11.07 10.18
C VAL A 372 23.92 10.09 10.88
N VAL A 373 24.88 9.49 10.15
CA VAL A 373 25.71 8.40 10.68
C VAL A 373 26.94 8.88 11.48
N ALA A 374 27.29 10.16 11.41
CA ALA A 374 28.43 10.73 12.10
C ALA A 374 28.29 10.72 13.62
N ASP A 375 27.06 10.84 14.14
CA ASP A 375 26.77 10.92 15.58
C ASP A 375 25.70 9.88 15.95
N GLU A 376 26.07 8.93 16.80
CA GLU A 376 25.19 7.84 17.23
C GLU A 376 24.00 8.36 18.04
N GLY A 377 24.19 9.35 18.92
CA GLY A 377 23.13 9.93 19.74
C GLY A 377 22.07 10.60 18.87
N ARG A 378 22.50 11.41 17.87
CA ARG A 378 21.63 12.02 16.89
C ARG A 378 20.86 10.97 16.09
N ARG A 379 21.56 9.97 15.57
CA ARG A 379 20.95 8.87 14.80
C ARG A 379 19.85 8.15 15.58
N LEU A 380 20.11 7.83 16.85
CA LEU A 380 19.14 7.19 17.74
C LEU A 380 17.95 8.11 18.05
N GLY A 381 18.20 9.40 18.29
CA GLY A 381 17.14 10.39 18.49
C GLY A 381 16.24 10.55 17.26
N MET A 382 16.83 10.63 16.06
CA MET A 382 16.08 10.66 14.80
C MET A 382 15.28 9.37 14.59
N GLY A 383 15.85 8.22 14.93
CA GLY A 383 15.14 6.94 14.86
C GLY A 383 13.95 6.86 15.81
N ALA A 384 14.08 7.34 17.04
CA ALA A 384 12.97 7.45 17.98
C ALA A 384 11.87 8.37 17.44
N ARG A 385 12.24 9.55 16.88
CA ARG A 385 11.29 10.45 16.25
C ARG A 385 10.59 9.84 15.04
N SER A 386 11.31 9.05 14.22
CA SER A 386 10.70 8.27 13.13
C SER A 386 9.61 7.33 13.66
N ARG A 387 9.88 6.63 14.76
CA ARG A 387 8.90 5.74 15.40
C ARG A 387 7.67 6.49 15.87
N ASP A 388 7.83 7.63 16.56
CA ASP A 388 6.71 8.48 17.00
C ASP A 388 5.85 8.94 15.82
N MET A 389 6.48 9.34 14.71
CA MET A 389 5.76 9.73 13.50
C MET A 389 5.05 8.54 12.85
N ALA A 390 5.63 7.35 12.86
CA ALA A 390 5.00 6.15 12.33
C ALA A 390 3.75 5.75 13.13
N GLU A 391 3.64 6.11 14.40
CA GLU A 391 2.45 5.87 15.22
C GLU A 391 1.20 6.61 14.72
N LEU A 392 1.37 7.72 13.98
CA LEU A 392 0.28 8.42 13.30
C LEU A 392 -0.28 7.64 12.09
N HIS A 393 0.35 6.54 11.73
CA HIS A 393 0.02 5.69 10.60
C HIS A 393 -0.30 4.25 11.01
N ARG A 394 -0.87 4.04 12.20
CA ARG A 394 -1.24 2.70 12.68
C ARG A 394 -2.18 2.00 11.71
N LEU A 395 -1.95 0.71 11.50
CA LEU A 395 -2.80 -0.10 10.62
C LEU A 395 -4.25 -0.16 11.15
N GLU A 396 -4.41 -0.24 12.46
CA GLU A 396 -5.72 -0.29 13.14
C GLU A 396 -6.56 0.94 12.81
N ASP A 397 -5.97 2.14 12.84
CA ASP A 397 -6.67 3.40 12.54
C ASP A 397 -7.13 3.44 11.07
N SER A 398 -6.29 2.95 10.17
CA SER A 398 -6.64 2.82 8.76
C SER A 398 -7.80 1.85 8.53
N LEU A 399 -7.76 0.69 9.19
CA LEU A 399 -8.83 -0.31 9.13
C LEU A 399 -10.15 0.25 9.68
N GLU A 400 -10.12 0.92 10.83
CA GLU A 400 -11.30 1.56 11.42
C GLU A 400 -11.88 2.65 10.52
N ARG A 401 -11.01 3.43 9.86
CA ARG A 401 -11.49 4.45 8.93
C ARG A 401 -12.16 3.82 7.71
N PHE A 402 -11.59 2.77 7.12
CA PHE A 402 -12.23 2.07 6.00
C PHE A 402 -13.55 1.40 6.40
N GLU A 403 -13.66 0.80 7.60
CA GLU A 403 -14.93 0.28 8.11
C GLU A 403 -15.99 1.38 8.23
N ARG A 404 -15.61 2.58 8.68
CA ARG A 404 -16.53 3.73 8.73
C ARG A 404 -16.94 4.17 7.33
N ILE A 405 -16.01 4.28 6.38
CA ILE A 405 -16.28 4.64 5.00
C ILE A 405 -17.29 3.67 4.37
N TYR A 406 -17.12 2.36 4.57
CA TYR A 406 -18.09 1.39 4.03
C TYR A 406 -19.49 1.53 4.65
N ARG A 407 -19.57 1.83 5.94
CA ARG A 407 -20.86 2.08 6.60
C ARG A 407 -21.51 3.37 6.12
N GLU A 408 -20.74 4.44 5.97
CA GLU A 408 -21.20 5.74 5.45
C GLU A 408 -21.73 5.59 4.02
N ALA A 409 -20.98 4.91 3.15
CA ALA A 409 -21.36 4.68 1.76
C ALA A 409 -22.65 3.83 1.67
N SER A 410 -22.76 2.77 2.48
CA SER A 410 -23.94 1.90 2.51
C SER A 410 -25.17 2.63 3.01
N ALA A 411 -25.06 3.50 4.01
CA ALA A 411 -26.18 4.27 4.56
C ALA A 411 -26.68 5.31 3.54
N GLY A 412 -25.78 5.98 2.81
CA GLY A 412 -26.11 6.95 1.78
C GLY A 412 -26.89 6.32 0.61
N ALA A 413 -26.50 5.11 0.17
CA ALA A 413 -27.20 4.39 -0.88
C ALA A 413 -28.64 3.98 -0.47
N GLY A 414 -28.85 3.61 0.80
CA GLY A 414 -30.19 3.29 1.33
C GLY A 414 -31.12 4.49 1.40
N ALA A 415 -30.61 5.66 1.73
CA ALA A 415 -31.40 6.90 1.79
C ALA A 415 -31.84 7.38 0.39
N GLY A 416 -30.97 7.22 -0.63
CA GLY A 416 -31.29 7.57 -2.03
C GLY A 416 -32.37 6.67 -2.65
N ALA A 417 -32.36 5.38 -2.32
CA ALA A 417 -33.37 4.42 -2.80
C ALA A 417 -34.77 4.70 -2.21
N GLY A 418 -34.85 5.15 -0.93
CA GLY A 418 -36.12 5.53 -0.30
C GLY A 418 -36.75 6.80 -0.86
N ALA A 419 -35.95 7.78 -1.27
CA ALA A 419 -36.45 9.05 -1.83
C ALA A 419 -36.97 8.93 -3.26
N GLY A 420 -36.53 7.92 -4.02
CA GLY A 420 -37.01 7.65 -5.39
C GLY A 420 -38.39 6.98 -5.43
N ALA A 421 -38.72 6.16 -4.43
CA ALA A 421 -39.97 5.41 -4.38
C ALA A 421 -41.20 6.29 -4.08
N THR A 422 -41.03 7.46 -3.50
CA THR A 422 -42.12 8.37 -3.13
C THR A 422 -42.52 9.36 -4.24
N ARG A 423 -41.81 9.40 -5.36
CA ARG A 423 -42.11 10.35 -6.48
C ARG A 423 -42.90 9.74 -7.63
N SER A 424 -43.21 8.46 -7.67
CA SER A 424 -43.97 7.83 -8.76
C SER A 424 -45.46 7.60 -8.44
N GLY A 425 -45.99 8.22 -7.41
CA GLY A 425 -47.38 8.10 -6.98
C GLY A 425 -48.10 9.44 -6.95
N ARG A 426 -48.15 10.16 -8.06
CA ARG A 426 -49.15 11.22 -8.29
C ARG A 426 -49.41 11.37 -9.80
#